data_a85641bca75830a1aeca98da5360c5dc
#
_entry.id   a85641bca75830a1aeca98da5360c5dc
#
_cell.length_a   1.000
_cell.length_b   1.000
_cell.length_c   1.000
_cell.angle_alpha   90.00
_cell.angle_beta   90.00
_cell.angle_gamma   90.00
#
_symmetry.space_group_name_H-M   'P 1'
#
loop_
_entity.id
_entity.type
_entity.pdbx_description
1 polymer ?
#
loop_
_entity_poly.entity_id
_entity_poly.type
_entity_poly.pdbx_seq_one_letter_code
_entity_poly.pdbx_strand_id
1 'polypeptide(L)'
;LPVGEELTVEITGSSYYSRTGQGLHRMHDQADDTTYLYSHLEPSDARRIFPCFDQPDLKASYEVHLTGPEGWQLLSNQPEISREKTDSGEVAHFAPTPLLSTYLTAFAAGPYVEKHSTWTAPDGSLEVELRAFARASMAEYLDDEILQVTAQGMDFFHSSFGYPYPWGKYDSIFVPEYNLGAMENPGLVTFTEHYLFRSAATRAQHAGRTNTILHEMSHMWFGDLVTRSGGMTCGS
;
A
#
# COMPACT_ATOMS: atom_id res chain seq x y z
N LEU A 1 27.60 -14.32 -11.10
CA LEU A 1 26.65 -14.39 -12.21
C LEU A 1 27.37 -13.97 -13.49
N PRO A 2 27.10 -14.61 -14.65
CA PRO A 2 27.64 -14.17 -15.92
C PRO A 2 27.22 -12.73 -16.24
N VAL A 3 28.12 -11.93 -16.74
CA VAL A 3 27.86 -10.55 -17.13
C VAL A 3 27.26 -10.52 -18.53
N GLY A 4 26.09 -9.91 -18.68
CA GLY A 4 25.43 -9.72 -19.99
C GLY A 4 24.56 -10.89 -20.45
N GLU A 5 24.31 -11.87 -19.58
CA GLU A 5 23.34 -12.95 -19.84
C GLU A 5 22.10 -12.77 -18.99
N GLU A 6 20.92 -13.05 -19.55
CA GLU A 6 19.67 -13.14 -18.81
C GLU A 6 19.66 -14.45 -18.03
N LEU A 7 19.36 -14.39 -16.73
CA LEU A 7 19.36 -15.54 -15.84
C LEU A 7 18.04 -15.58 -15.07
N THR A 8 17.38 -16.74 -15.10
CA THR A 8 16.24 -17.03 -14.24
C THR A 8 16.70 -17.74 -12.97
N VAL A 9 16.31 -17.25 -11.81
CA VAL A 9 16.59 -17.88 -10.51
C VAL A 9 15.25 -18.13 -9.80
N GLU A 10 15.04 -19.38 -9.39
CA GLU A 10 13.91 -19.78 -8.56
C GLU A 10 14.36 -19.96 -7.12
N ILE A 11 13.67 -19.32 -6.17
CA ILE A 11 13.97 -19.42 -4.75
C ILE A 11 12.66 -19.73 -4.00
N THR A 12 12.65 -20.88 -3.32
CA THR A 12 11.55 -21.25 -2.41
C THR A 12 12.04 -21.14 -0.98
N GLY A 13 11.26 -20.49 -0.12
CA GLY A 13 11.63 -20.27 1.27
C GLY A 13 10.43 -19.93 2.15
N SER A 14 10.70 -19.70 3.43
CA SER A 14 9.74 -19.21 4.40
C SER A 14 10.32 -18.06 5.19
N SER A 15 9.48 -17.09 5.58
CA SER A 15 9.85 -15.98 6.44
C SER A 15 8.95 -15.96 7.69
N TYR A 16 9.42 -15.30 8.74
CA TYR A 16 8.65 -15.14 9.97
C TYR A 16 7.80 -13.88 9.92
N TYR A 17 6.57 -13.97 10.43
CA TYR A 17 5.78 -12.78 10.70
C TYR A 17 6.43 -11.91 11.77
N SER A 18 6.39 -10.63 11.56
CA SER A 18 6.81 -9.63 12.55
C SER A 18 5.66 -9.30 13.51
N ARG A 19 6.05 -8.78 14.69
CA ARG A 19 5.15 -8.17 15.68
C ARG A 19 5.64 -6.78 16.11
N THR A 20 6.52 -6.20 15.30
CA THR A 20 7.18 -4.93 15.61
C THR A 20 6.79 -3.81 14.67
N GLY A 21 5.79 -4.02 13.79
CA GLY A 21 5.38 -3.06 12.77
C GLY A 21 6.29 -3.00 11.55
N GLN A 22 7.33 -3.85 11.45
CA GLN A 22 8.29 -3.89 10.34
C GLN A 22 8.23 -5.24 9.63
N GLY A 23 8.65 -5.30 8.36
CA GLY A 23 8.55 -6.51 7.54
C GLY A 23 7.08 -6.86 7.26
N LEU A 24 6.71 -8.14 7.32
CA LEU A 24 5.32 -8.58 7.26
C LEU A 24 4.76 -8.72 8.68
N HIS A 25 4.07 -7.68 9.12
CA HIS A 25 3.48 -7.61 10.46
C HIS A 25 2.21 -8.44 10.55
N ARG A 26 2.06 -9.17 11.66
CA ARG A 26 0.87 -9.96 11.97
C ARG A 26 0.28 -9.53 13.30
N MET A 27 -0.94 -9.03 13.25
CA MET A 27 -1.75 -8.67 14.43
C MET A 27 -2.98 -9.59 14.52
N HIS A 28 -3.29 -10.04 15.73
CA HIS A 28 -4.54 -10.73 16.03
C HIS A 28 -5.46 -9.78 16.79
N ASP A 29 -6.59 -9.42 16.21
CA ASP A 29 -7.58 -8.55 16.84
C ASP A 29 -8.47 -9.37 17.78
N GLN A 30 -8.41 -9.05 19.07
CA GLN A 30 -9.24 -9.70 20.09
C GLN A 30 -10.71 -9.28 20.01
N ALA A 31 -11.03 -8.19 19.33
CA ALA A 31 -12.39 -7.67 19.24
C ALA A 31 -13.25 -8.49 18.25
N ASP A 32 -12.65 -9.00 17.19
CA ASP A 32 -13.32 -9.79 16.15
C ASP A 32 -12.73 -11.22 16.02
N ASP A 33 -11.75 -11.56 16.84
CA ASP A 33 -11.04 -12.86 16.86
C ASP A 33 -10.40 -13.23 15.52
N THR A 34 -9.95 -12.22 14.75
CA THR A 34 -9.38 -12.40 13.42
C THR A 34 -7.94 -11.93 13.32
N THR A 35 -7.28 -12.28 12.21
CA THR A 35 -5.88 -11.91 11.95
C THR A 35 -5.79 -10.95 10.79
N TYR A 36 -4.95 -9.93 10.96
CA TYR A 36 -4.63 -8.92 9.96
C TYR A 36 -3.13 -8.90 9.69
N LEU A 37 -2.77 -8.80 8.41
CA LEU A 37 -1.40 -8.75 7.94
C LEU A 37 -1.21 -7.47 7.12
N TYR A 38 -0.05 -6.83 7.29
CA TYR A 38 0.40 -5.75 6.43
C TYR A 38 1.92 -5.71 6.38
N SER A 39 2.49 -5.20 5.31
CA SER A 39 3.92 -5.01 5.17
C SER A 39 4.35 -3.58 5.47
N HIS A 40 5.56 -3.45 6.04
CA HIS A 40 6.31 -2.20 6.11
C HIS A 40 7.78 -2.53 5.84
N LEU A 41 8.31 -2.04 4.72
CA LEU A 41 9.59 -2.51 4.18
C LEU A 41 10.69 -1.44 4.18
N GLU A 42 10.36 -0.21 4.52
CA GLU A 42 11.35 0.87 4.65
C GLU A 42 12.22 0.67 5.90
N PRO A 43 13.53 0.97 5.83
CA PRO A 43 14.28 1.32 4.62
C PRO A 43 14.79 0.10 3.83
N SER A 44 14.86 -1.10 4.42
CA SER A 44 15.48 -2.27 3.82
C SER A 44 14.99 -3.59 4.43
N ASP A 45 13.68 -3.70 4.66
CA ASP A 45 13.03 -4.87 5.26
C ASP A 45 12.33 -5.77 4.24
N ALA A 46 12.41 -5.47 2.93
CA ALA A 46 11.93 -6.34 1.86
C ALA A 46 12.62 -7.72 1.91
N ARG A 47 13.91 -7.75 2.19
CA ARG A 47 14.73 -8.97 2.37
C ARG A 47 14.26 -9.87 3.54
N ARG A 48 13.39 -9.37 4.42
CA ARG A 48 12.76 -10.18 5.48
C ARG A 48 11.57 -10.99 4.97
N ILE A 49 11.00 -10.61 3.81
CA ILE A 49 9.81 -11.23 3.24
C ILE A 49 10.18 -12.08 2.03
N PHE A 50 10.99 -11.54 1.12
CA PHE A 50 11.40 -12.22 -0.10
C PHE A 50 12.86 -11.94 -0.44
N PRO A 51 13.55 -12.88 -1.14
CA PRO A 51 14.92 -12.67 -1.60
C PRO A 51 14.97 -11.55 -2.63
N CYS A 52 15.79 -10.51 -2.36
CA CYS A 52 15.97 -9.38 -3.27
C CYS A 52 17.32 -8.69 -3.04
N PHE A 53 17.73 -7.87 -3.99
CA PHE A 53 18.77 -6.87 -3.80
C PHE A 53 18.12 -5.64 -3.21
N ASP A 54 18.08 -5.57 -1.86
CA ASP A 54 17.33 -4.59 -1.10
C ASP A 54 18.05 -3.24 -1.06
N GLN A 55 18.03 -2.56 -2.21
CA GLN A 55 18.68 -1.28 -2.46
C GLN A 55 17.74 -0.43 -3.33
N PRO A 56 17.38 0.81 -2.91
CA PRO A 56 16.31 1.59 -3.51
C PRO A 56 16.48 1.93 -5.00
N ASP A 57 17.71 2.10 -5.47
CA ASP A 57 18.04 2.40 -6.88
C ASP A 57 18.07 1.17 -7.79
N LEU A 58 18.03 -0.04 -7.23
CA LEU A 58 17.88 -1.28 -7.98
C LEU A 58 16.40 -1.62 -8.16
N LYS A 59 15.73 -0.83 -9.00
CA LYS A 59 14.30 -1.01 -9.28
C LYS A 59 14.05 -2.22 -10.18
N ALA A 60 12.91 -2.88 -9.92
CA ALA A 60 12.41 -3.99 -10.74
C ALA A 60 10.89 -3.87 -10.96
N SER A 61 10.37 -4.59 -11.93
CA SER A 61 8.92 -4.85 -12.03
C SER A 61 8.60 -6.11 -11.24
N TYR A 62 7.49 -6.06 -10.51
CA TYR A 62 7.01 -7.17 -9.68
C TYR A 62 5.68 -7.69 -10.21
N GLU A 63 5.60 -8.98 -10.42
CA GLU A 63 4.35 -9.70 -10.64
C GLU A 63 4.02 -10.46 -9.35
N VAL A 64 2.93 -10.08 -8.71
CA VAL A 64 2.59 -10.54 -7.35
C VAL A 64 1.41 -11.49 -7.40
N HIS A 65 1.53 -12.62 -6.69
CA HIS A 65 0.45 -13.55 -6.44
C HIS A 65 0.34 -13.79 -4.94
N LEU A 66 -0.80 -13.49 -4.34
CA LEU A 66 -1.02 -13.69 -2.91
C LEU A 66 -2.02 -14.81 -2.67
N THR A 67 -1.67 -15.75 -1.82
CA THR A 67 -2.59 -16.81 -1.37
C THR A 67 -3.03 -16.53 0.07
N GLY A 68 -4.33 -16.60 0.32
CA GLY A 68 -4.90 -16.40 1.65
C GLY A 68 -6.19 -17.17 1.85
N PRO A 69 -6.75 -17.17 3.08
CA PRO A 69 -8.04 -17.76 3.39
C PRO A 69 -9.16 -17.21 2.48
N GLU A 70 -10.17 -18.02 2.20
CA GLU A 70 -11.36 -17.58 1.46
C GLU A 70 -12.05 -16.39 2.15
N GLY A 71 -12.43 -15.40 1.34
CA GLY A 71 -13.10 -14.19 1.81
C GLY A 71 -12.19 -13.12 2.43
N TRP A 72 -10.87 -13.35 2.46
CA TRP A 72 -9.94 -12.29 2.85
C TRP A 72 -9.71 -11.29 1.73
N GLN A 73 -9.55 -10.02 2.10
CA GLN A 73 -8.90 -9.06 1.22
C GLN A 73 -7.44 -9.44 1.08
N LEU A 74 -6.98 -9.55 -0.17
CA LEU A 74 -5.58 -9.74 -0.55
C LEU A 74 -5.20 -8.51 -1.35
N LEU A 75 -4.27 -7.70 -0.86
CA LEU A 75 -3.97 -6.39 -1.42
C LEU A 75 -2.48 -6.28 -1.74
N SER A 76 -2.17 -5.65 -2.86
CA SER A 76 -0.81 -5.29 -3.26
C SER A 76 -0.81 -3.97 -4.02
N ASN A 77 0.36 -3.53 -4.51
CA ASN A 77 0.54 -2.25 -5.19
C ASN A 77 -0.36 -2.06 -6.42
N GLN A 78 -0.62 -3.11 -7.19
CA GLN A 78 -1.35 -3.03 -8.46
C GLN A 78 -2.76 -3.58 -8.35
N PRO A 79 -3.66 -3.27 -9.30
CA PRO A 79 -4.99 -3.86 -9.35
C PRO A 79 -4.95 -5.39 -9.44
N GLU A 80 -5.87 -6.05 -8.75
CA GLU A 80 -6.13 -7.47 -8.92
C GLU A 80 -6.74 -7.70 -10.32
N ILE A 81 -6.15 -8.62 -11.08
CA ILE A 81 -6.59 -8.97 -12.44
C ILE A 81 -7.37 -10.27 -12.50
N SER A 82 -7.15 -11.17 -11.55
CA SER A 82 -7.92 -12.41 -11.40
C SER A 82 -7.80 -12.98 -9.99
N ARG A 83 -8.77 -13.82 -9.63
CA ARG A 83 -8.79 -14.56 -8.37
C ARG A 83 -9.25 -15.98 -8.61
N GLU A 84 -8.55 -16.94 -8.03
CA GLU A 84 -8.81 -18.36 -8.18
C GLU A 84 -9.00 -19.03 -6.82
N LYS A 85 -9.95 -19.96 -6.73
CA LYS A 85 -10.11 -20.83 -5.56
C LYS A 85 -9.14 -21.98 -5.63
N THR A 86 -8.56 -22.33 -4.50
CA THR A 86 -7.65 -23.47 -4.31
C THR A 86 -8.11 -24.32 -3.13
N ASP A 87 -7.52 -25.49 -2.94
CA ASP A 87 -7.82 -26.37 -1.79
C ASP A 87 -7.47 -25.73 -0.44
N SER A 88 -6.61 -24.70 -0.43
CA SER A 88 -6.11 -24.02 0.78
C SER A 88 -6.63 -22.59 0.96
N GLY A 89 -7.53 -22.10 0.10
CA GLY A 89 -8.08 -20.76 0.13
C GLY A 89 -8.23 -20.15 -1.26
N GLU A 90 -7.83 -18.89 -1.42
CA GLU A 90 -7.89 -18.16 -2.70
C GLU A 90 -6.50 -17.61 -3.06
N VAL A 91 -6.22 -17.56 -4.36
CA VAL A 91 -5.04 -16.87 -4.92
C VAL A 91 -5.51 -15.65 -5.69
N ALA A 92 -5.04 -14.48 -5.30
CA ALA A 92 -5.21 -13.24 -6.05
C ALA A 92 -3.97 -12.97 -6.91
N HIS A 93 -4.18 -12.66 -8.17
CA HIS A 93 -3.15 -12.29 -9.14
C HIS A 93 -3.23 -10.80 -9.43
N PHE A 94 -2.11 -10.11 -9.35
CA PHE A 94 -2.05 -8.67 -9.55
C PHE A 94 -1.37 -8.32 -10.86
N ALA A 95 -1.74 -7.20 -11.45
CA ALA A 95 -1.07 -6.68 -12.63
C ALA A 95 0.42 -6.41 -12.32
N PRO A 96 1.34 -6.56 -13.28
CA PRO A 96 2.75 -6.22 -13.09
C PRO A 96 2.92 -4.75 -12.70
N THR A 97 3.84 -4.48 -11.75
CA THR A 97 4.14 -3.09 -11.37
C THR A 97 4.96 -2.39 -12.45
N PRO A 98 4.91 -1.06 -12.56
CA PRO A 98 6.02 -0.28 -13.11
C PRO A 98 7.31 -0.59 -12.36
N LEU A 99 8.45 -0.03 -12.82
CA LEU A 99 9.73 -0.15 -12.09
C LEU A 99 9.60 0.45 -10.70
N LEU A 100 9.79 -0.37 -9.68
CA LEU A 100 9.55 -0.04 -8.27
C LEU A 100 10.75 -0.43 -7.42
N SER A 101 11.10 0.42 -6.45
CA SER A 101 12.09 0.08 -5.42
C SER A 101 11.55 -1.02 -4.50
N THR A 102 12.44 -1.87 -3.96
CA THR A 102 12.04 -2.98 -3.08
C THR A 102 11.22 -2.53 -1.88
N TYR A 103 11.60 -1.42 -1.23
CA TYR A 103 10.94 -0.91 -0.03
C TYR A 103 9.51 -0.40 -0.24
N LEU A 104 9.15 -0.09 -1.50
CA LEU A 104 7.82 0.37 -1.90
C LEU A 104 6.86 -0.77 -2.26
N THR A 105 7.34 -2.03 -2.30
CA THR A 105 6.43 -3.17 -2.47
C THR A 105 5.54 -3.31 -1.23
N ALA A 106 4.24 -3.53 -1.44
CA ALA A 106 3.28 -3.57 -0.36
C ALA A 106 2.36 -4.78 -0.44
N PHE A 107 2.09 -5.37 0.72
CA PHE A 107 1.21 -6.52 0.89
C PHE A 107 0.32 -6.32 2.10
N ALA A 108 -0.98 -6.60 1.95
CA ALA A 108 -1.87 -6.70 3.08
C ALA A 108 -2.85 -7.85 2.87
N ALA A 109 -3.22 -8.53 3.96
CA ALA A 109 -4.17 -9.63 3.92
C ALA A 109 -4.97 -9.71 5.22
N GLY A 110 -6.27 -9.95 5.11
CA GLY A 110 -7.17 -10.06 6.26
C GLY A 110 -8.61 -9.74 5.89
N PRO A 111 -9.53 -9.90 6.83
CA PRO A 111 -10.94 -9.56 6.62
C PRO A 111 -11.16 -8.04 6.77
N TYR A 112 -10.38 -7.24 6.04
CA TYR A 112 -10.55 -5.80 6.00
C TYR A 112 -11.89 -5.41 5.42
N VAL A 113 -12.53 -4.40 6.00
CA VAL A 113 -13.70 -3.74 5.43
C VAL A 113 -13.26 -2.63 4.49
N GLU A 114 -14.09 -2.34 3.50
CA GLU A 114 -13.76 -1.45 2.41
C GLU A 114 -14.80 -0.34 2.26
N LYS A 115 -14.33 0.87 1.93
CA LYS A 115 -15.09 1.91 1.24
C LYS A 115 -14.43 2.21 -0.08
N HIS A 116 -15.21 2.51 -1.10
CA HIS A 116 -14.70 2.81 -2.43
C HIS A 116 -15.36 4.04 -3.05
N SER A 117 -14.64 4.64 -3.97
CA SER A 117 -15.08 5.73 -4.84
C SER A 117 -14.24 5.69 -6.13
N THR A 118 -14.61 6.49 -7.08
CA THR A 118 -13.84 6.67 -8.31
C THR A 118 -13.52 8.15 -8.46
N TRP A 119 -12.27 8.46 -8.76
CA TRP A 119 -11.84 9.79 -9.19
C TRP A 119 -11.66 9.80 -10.70
N THR A 120 -12.20 10.83 -11.35
CA THR A 120 -12.00 11.07 -12.77
C THR A 120 -11.29 12.42 -12.93
N ALA A 121 -10.21 12.46 -13.70
CA ALA A 121 -9.47 13.67 -13.97
C ALA A 121 -10.41 14.75 -14.56
N PRO A 122 -10.22 16.04 -14.19
CA PRO A 122 -11.09 17.13 -14.68
C PRO A 122 -11.20 17.23 -16.21
N ASP A 123 -10.18 16.78 -16.92
CA ASP A 123 -10.15 16.73 -18.39
C ASP A 123 -10.66 15.40 -18.97
N GLY A 124 -11.07 14.45 -18.12
CA GLY A 124 -11.54 13.13 -18.52
C GLY A 124 -10.44 12.18 -19.03
N SER A 125 -9.17 12.53 -18.91
CA SER A 125 -8.05 11.77 -19.45
C SER A 125 -7.71 10.49 -18.65
N LEU A 126 -8.10 10.46 -17.38
CA LEU A 126 -7.75 9.38 -16.45
C LEU A 126 -8.88 9.11 -15.48
N GLU A 127 -9.11 7.84 -15.18
CA GLU A 127 -9.96 7.38 -14.10
C GLU A 127 -9.15 6.51 -13.14
N VAL A 128 -9.28 6.75 -11.83
CA VAL A 128 -8.56 6.03 -10.78
C VAL A 128 -9.56 5.55 -9.73
N GLU A 129 -9.53 4.25 -9.45
CA GLU A 129 -10.28 3.68 -8.33
C GLU A 129 -9.62 4.11 -7.02
N LEU A 130 -10.44 4.64 -6.10
CA LEU A 130 -10.04 5.05 -4.75
C LEU A 130 -10.69 4.13 -3.74
N ARG A 131 -9.90 3.45 -2.92
CA ARG A 131 -10.43 2.60 -1.85
C ARG A 131 -9.80 2.93 -0.51
N ALA A 132 -10.57 2.75 0.57
CA ALA A 132 -10.09 2.89 1.93
C ALA A 132 -10.43 1.62 2.71
N PHE A 133 -9.43 1.06 3.41
CA PHE A 133 -9.54 -0.19 4.14
C PHE A 133 -9.26 -0.01 5.63
N ALA A 134 -10.00 -0.71 6.47
CA ALA A 134 -9.75 -0.81 7.89
C ALA A 134 -10.09 -2.22 8.41
N ARG A 135 -9.55 -2.62 9.57
CA ARG A 135 -10.00 -3.85 10.23
C ARG A 135 -11.48 -3.75 10.61
N ALA A 136 -12.19 -4.88 10.65
CA ALA A 136 -13.64 -4.91 10.83
C ALA A 136 -14.08 -4.21 12.11
N SER A 137 -13.35 -4.34 13.22
CA SER A 137 -13.65 -3.66 14.49
C SER A 137 -13.49 -2.12 14.45
N MET A 138 -12.94 -1.58 13.35
CA MET A 138 -12.80 -0.14 13.11
C MET A 138 -13.69 0.39 11.99
N ALA A 139 -14.58 -0.44 11.43
CA ALA A 139 -15.41 -0.12 10.27
C ALA A 139 -16.23 1.17 10.44
N GLU A 140 -16.81 1.39 11.65
CA GLU A 140 -17.63 2.57 11.95
C GLU A 140 -16.87 3.89 11.91
N TYR A 141 -15.53 3.84 12.06
CA TYR A 141 -14.65 5.02 12.06
C TYR A 141 -14.01 5.30 10.70
N LEU A 142 -14.23 4.42 9.72
CA LEU A 142 -13.80 4.63 8.34
C LEU A 142 -14.76 5.60 7.66
N ASP A 143 -14.51 6.90 7.78
CA ASP A 143 -15.39 7.95 7.29
C ASP A 143 -15.16 8.32 5.82
N ASP A 144 -16.15 8.99 5.21
CA ASP A 144 -16.11 9.35 3.78
C ASP A 144 -15.16 10.51 3.48
N GLU A 145 -14.75 11.29 4.49
CA GLU A 145 -13.82 12.42 4.33
C GLU A 145 -12.46 11.91 3.78
N ILE A 146 -12.06 10.70 4.13
CA ILE A 146 -10.81 10.08 3.63
C ILE A 146 -10.81 10.05 2.10
N LEU A 147 -11.86 9.48 1.49
CA LEU A 147 -11.98 9.40 0.03
C LEU A 147 -12.18 10.77 -0.62
N GLN A 148 -12.90 11.68 0.05
CA GLN A 148 -13.09 13.05 -0.42
C GLN A 148 -11.77 13.82 -0.48
N VAL A 149 -10.95 13.75 0.58
CA VAL A 149 -9.64 14.39 0.64
C VAL A 149 -8.69 13.77 -0.40
N THR A 150 -8.74 12.46 -0.56
CA THR A 150 -7.97 11.75 -1.59
C THR A 150 -8.32 12.24 -2.99
N ALA A 151 -9.60 12.35 -3.32
CA ALA A 151 -10.05 12.86 -4.62
C ALA A 151 -9.63 14.33 -4.85
N GLN A 152 -9.75 15.19 -3.83
CA GLN A 152 -9.30 16.59 -3.89
C GLN A 152 -7.79 16.69 -4.07
N GLY A 153 -7.02 15.81 -3.43
CA GLY A 153 -5.57 15.70 -3.63
C GLY A 153 -5.21 15.30 -5.05
N MET A 154 -5.92 14.32 -5.62
CA MET A 154 -5.76 13.92 -7.03
C MET A 154 -6.01 15.09 -7.98
N ASP A 155 -7.08 15.88 -7.79
CA ASP A 155 -7.35 17.09 -8.57
C ASP A 155 -6.19 18.08 -8.51
N PHE A 156 -5.70 18.33 -7.29
CA PHE A 156 -4.62 19.29 -7.06
C PHE A 156 -3.31 18.83 -7.71
N PHE A 157 -2.87 17.60 -7.50
CA PHE A 157 -1.60 17.12 -8.01
C PHE A 157 -1.63 16.86 -9.51
N HIS A 158 -2.75 16.34 -10.04
CA HIS A 158 -2.95 16.19 -11.49
C HIS A 158 -2.77 17.54 -12.21
N SER A 159 -3.41 18.61 -11.69
CA SER A 159 -3.33 19.94 -12.28
C SER A 159 -1.95 20.58 -12.08
N SER A 160 -1.32 20.38 -10.91
CA SER A 160 -0.10 21.08 -10.54
C SER A 160 1.16 20.47 -11.14
N PHE A 161 1.21 19.16 -11.29
CA PHE A 161 2.41 18.46 -11.77
C PHE A 161 2.42 18.25 -13.28
N GLY A 162 1.27 18.32 -13.95
CA GLY A 162 1.16 18.12 -15.40
C GLY A 162 1.59 16.73 -15.86
N TYR A 163 1.60 15.76 -14.96
CA TYR A 163 1.90 14.35 -15.21
C TYR A 163 0.81 13.49 -14.60
N PRO A 164 0.15 12.60 -15.36
CA PRO A 164 -0.95 11.79 -14.84
C PRO A 164 -0.48 10.84 -13.76
N TYR A 165 -1.37 10.50 -12.82
CA TYR A 165 -1.12 9.47 -11.79
C TYR A 165 -0.78 8.13 -12.45
N PRO A 166 0.38 7.52 -12.19
CA PRO A 166 0.87 6.41 -13.02
C PRO A 166 0.61 5.02 -12.43
N TRP A 167 -0.03 4.90 -11.23
CA TRP A 167 -0.04 3.66 -10.45
C TRP A 167 -1.34 2.85 -10.55
N GLY A 168 -2.29 3.27 -11.40
CA GLY A 168 -3.51 2.52 -11.74
C GLY A 168 -4.65 2.66 -10.74
N LYS A 169 -4.42 2.41 -9.46
CA LYS A 169 -5.38 2.55 -8.35
C LYS A 169 -4.77 3.30 -7.18
N TYR A 170 -5.59 3.80 -6.25
CA TYR A 170 -5.13 4.42 -5.00
C TYR A 170 -5.90 3.83 -3.82
N ASP A 171 -5.27 2.88 -3.14
CA ASP A 171 -5.79 2.29 -1.90
C ASP A 171 -5.13 2.97 -0.69
N SER A 172 -5.93 3.30 0.30
CA SER A 172 -5.51 3.75 1.62
C SER A 172 -5.86 2.67 2.64
N ILE A 173 -4.85 2.05 3.27
CA ILE A 173 -5.10 1.03 4.29
C ILE A 173 -4.71 1.54 5.67
N PHE A 174 -5.65 1.52 6.61
CA PHE A 174 -5.45 1.93 8.00
C PHE A 174 -5.17 0.71 8.86
N VAL A 175 -3.95 0.62 9.38
CA VAL A 175 -3.45 -0.58 10.05
C VAL A 175 -3.15 -0.37 11.53
N PRO A 176 -3.37 -1.40 12.37
CA PRO A 176 -3.06 -1.35 13.79
C PRO A 176 -1.55 -1.47 14.06
N GLU A 177 -1.11 -1.07 15.26
CA GLU A 177 0.27 -1.25 15.74
C GLU A 177 1.34 -0.71 14.77
N TYR A 178 1.00 0.33 14.02
CA TYR A 178 1.89 0.94 13.03
C TYR A 178 2.78 1.99 13.68
N ASN A 179 4.10 1.89 13.46
CA ASN A 179 5.10 2.72 14.12
C ASN A 179 5.26 4.12 13.50
N LEU A 180 4.75 4.31 12.28
CA LEU A 180 4.81 5.57 11.54
C LEU A 180 3.42 6.20 11.43
N GLY A 181 3.37 7.43 10.94
CA GLY A 181 2.12 8.08 10.56
C GLY A 181 1.52 7.44 9.30
N ALA A 182 2.34 7.30 8.28
CA ALA A 182 1.98 6.67 7.01
C ALA A 182 3.22 6.19 6.23
N MET A 183 2.99 5.59 5.05
CA MET A 183 4.02 5.13 4.11
C MET A 183 3.48 5.17 2.69
N GLU A 184 4.24 5.73 1.80
CA GLU A 184 3.91 6.08 0.41
C GLU A 184 3.88 4.91 -0.59
N ASN A 185 3.64 3.67 -0.18
CA ASN A 185 3.62 2.54 -1.12
C ASN A 185 2.67 2.79 -2.30
N PRO A 186 3.15 2.87 -3.57
CA PRO A 186 2.30 3.21 -4.71
C PRO A 186 1.16 2.22 -4.88
N GLY A 187 -0.05 2.74 -5.02
CA GLY A 187 -1.28 1.95 -5.17
C GLY A 187 -1.79 1.26 -3.89
N LEU A 188 -1.02 1.24 -2.79
CA LEU A 188 -1.45 0.73 -1.47
C LEU A 188 -0.77 1.53 -0.35
N VAL A 189 -1.20 2.76 -0.15
CA VAL A 189 -0.67 3.66 0.87
C VAL A 189 -1.10 3.19 2.26
N THR A 190 -0.13 3.03 3.15
CA THR A 190 -0.38 2.54 4.52
C THR A 190 -0.45 3.70 5.49
N PHE A 191 -1.48 3.73 6.33
CA PHE A 191 -1.69 4.73 7.39
C PHE A 191 -1.84 4.06 8.74
N THR A 192 -1.43 4.73 9.82
CA THR A 192 -1.80 4.32 11.16
C THR A 192 -3.31 4.46 11.37
N GLU A 193 -3.94 3.48 12.02
CA GLU A 193 -5.36 3.55 12.37
C GLU A 193 -5.70 4.66 13.38
N HIS A 194 -4.71 5.36 13.95
CA HIS A 194 -4.94 6.55 14.78
C HIS A 194 -5.63 7.69 14.00
N TYR A 195 -5.61 7.66 12.66
CA TYR A 195 -6.36 8.58 11.81
C TYR A 195 -7.84 8.20 11.64
N LEU A 196 -8.26 7.05 12.15
CA LEU A 196 -9.66 6.67 12.29
C LEU A 196 -10.17 7.16 13.65
N PHE A 197 -10.89 8.27 13.67
CA PHE A 197 -11.26 8.96 14.91
C PHE A 197 -12.41 8.24 15.61
N ARG A 198 -12.16 7.68 16.80
CA ARG A 198 -13.16 6.97 17.63
C ARG A 198 -14.08 7.88 18.42
N SER A 199 -13.87 9.19 18.36
CA SER A 199 -14.68 10.22 19.01
C SER A 199 -14.66 11.49 18.18
N ALA A 200 -15.46 12.49 18.57
CA ALA A 200 -15.47 13.78 17.88
C ALA A 200 -14.04 14.35 17.77
N ALA A 201 -13.55 14.44 16.54
CA ALA A 201 -12.23 14.96 16.25
C ALA A 201 -12.22 16.48 16.19
N THR A 202 -11.12 17.08 16.62
CA THR A 202 -10.88 18.51 16.48
C THR A 202 -10.54 18.89 15.04
N ARG A 203 -10.70 20.15 14.67
CA ARG A 203 -10.25 20.67 13.38
C ARG A 203 -8.76 20.41 13.13
N ALA A 204 -7.95 20.47 14.17
CA ALA A 204 -6.52 20.19 14.07
C ALA A 204 -6.22 18.73 13.71
N GLN A 205 -7.01 17.78 14.25
CA GLN A 205 -6.88 16.35 13.91
C GLN A 205 -7.28 16.07 12.46
N HIS A 206 -8.41 16.65 11.99
CA HIS A 206 -8.81 16.56 10.59
C HIS A 206 -7.74 17.17 9.65
N ALA A 207 -7.22 18.35 9.99
CA ALA A 207 -6.15 18.98 9.21
C ALA A 207 -4.86 18.15 9.21
N GLY A 208 -4.51 17.51 10.34
CA GLY A 208 -3.37 16.61 10.45
C GLY A 208 -3.52 15.39 9.54
N ARG A 209 -4.68 14.71 9.58
CA ARG A 209 -4.99 13.58 8.69
C ARG A 209 -4.94 14.00 7.21
N THR A 210 -5.58 15.11 6.87
CA THR A 210 -5.55 15.68 5.50
C THR A 210 -4.12 15.93 5.03
N ASN A 211 -3.30 16.57 5.88
CA ASN A 211 -1.90 16.84 5.55
C ASN A 211 -1.11 15.55 5.29
N THR A 212 -1.31 14.51 6.09
CA THR A 212 -0.64 13.23 5.88
C THR A 212 -1.10 12.56 4.59
N ILE A 213 -2.41 12.51 4.31
CA ILE A 213 -2.93 11.95 3.05
C ILE A 213 -2.30 12.64 1.83
N LEU A 214 -2.22 13.98 1.84
CA LEU A 214 -1.63 14.75 0.76
C LEU A 214 -0.10 14.59 0.68
N HIS A 215 0.57 14.43 1.83
CA HIS A 215 2.01 14.17 1.90
C HIS A 215 2.34 12.85 1.19
N GLU A 216 1.69 11.74 1.60
CA GLU A 216 1.91 10.43 0.96
C GLU A 216 1.54 10.45 -0.53
N MET A 217 0.49 11.18 -0.89
CA MET A 217 0.11 11.30 -2.30
C MET A 217 1.16 12.04 -3.12
N SER A 218 1.84 13.03 -2.57
CA SER A 218 2.89 13.77 -3.29
C SER A 218 4.08 12.88 -3.65
N HIS A 219 4.35 11.85 -2.83
CA HIS A 219 5.40 10.87 -3.07
C HIS A 219 5.17 10.02 -4.33
N MET A 220 3.93 9.85 -4.77
CA MET A 220 3.60 9.13 -6.00
C MET A 220 4.36 9.66 -7.22
N TRP A 221 4.75 10.94 -7.19
CA TRP A 221 5.61 11.59 -8.20
C TRP A 221 7.03 11.78 -7.69
N PHE A 222 7.21 12.25 -6.44
CA PHE A 222 8.52 12.61 -5.86
C PHE A 222 8.95 11.61 -4.77
N GLY A 223 9.65 10.59 -5.14
CA GLY A 223 10.08 9.46 -4.32
C GLY A 223 9.87 8.16 -5.06
N ASP A 224 8.67 7.93 -5.54
CA ASP A 224 8.27 6.68 -6.18
C ASP A 224 8.61 6.68 -7.68
N LEU A 225 8.08 7.64 -8.43
CA LEU A 225 8.36 7.77 -9.86
C LEU A 225 9.80 8.27 -10.08
N VAL A 226 10.15 9.39 -9.43
CA VAL A 226 11.50 9.98 -9.48
C VAL A 226 12.23 9.69 -8.17
N THR A 227 13.13 8.72 -8.17
CA THR A 227 13.89 8.28 -6.99
C THR A 227 15.32 8.83 -7.05
N ARG A 228 15.86 9.24 -5.89
CA ARG A 228 17.27 9.66 -5.80
C ARG A 228 18.21 8.49 -6.03
N SER A 229 19.30 8.72 -6.77
CA SER A 229 20.42 7.78 -6.83
C SER A 229 21.20 7.80 -5.52
N GLY A 230 21.33 6.63 -4.87
CA GLY A 230 22.14 6.41 -3.66
C GLY A 230 21.34 6.53 -2.37
N GLY A 231 21.20 5.45 -1.71
CA GLY A 231 20.89 4.98 -0.36
C GLY A 231 20.34 5.89 0.74
N MET A 232 19.76 7.05 0.44
CA MET A 232 19.00 7.84 1.42
C MET A 232 17.54 7.87 0.98
N THR A 233 16.68 7.29 1.81
CA THR A 233 15.23 7.46 1.76
C THR A 233 14.89 8.95 1.77
N CYS A 234 13.84 9.35 1.04
CA CYS A 234 13.26 10.67 1.21
C CYS A 234 12.70 10.71 2.62
N GLY A 235 13.40 11.38 3.53
CA GLY A 235 13.06 11.42 4.94
C GLY A 235 11.64 11.90 5.18
N SER A 236 11.03 11.28 6.14
CA SER A 236 9.82 11.68 6.87
C SER A 236 9.91 13.09 7.45
#